data_559dc98d04156c9c0e512f66b1500521
#
_entry.id   559dc98d04156c9c0e512f66b1500521
#
_cell.length_a   1.000
_cell.length_b   1.000
_cell.length_c   1.000
_cell.angle_alpha   90.00
_cell.angle_beta   90.00
_cell.angle_gamma   90.00
#
_symmetry.space_group_name_H-M   'P 1'
#
loop_
_entity.id
_entity.type
_entity.pdbx_description
1 polymer ?
#
loop_
_entity_poly.entity_id
_entity_poly.type
_entity_poly.pdbx_seq_one_letter_code
_entity_poly.pdbx_strand_id
1 'polypeptide(L)'
;DEIKLRTGVTVGSGIGGLETIYEGSITLNERGPRKISPFFIPSSLVNLLSGHISIKFGLKGPNHSVVTACATGSHSIGDASEMIKRGAADIMVAGGSEAAVCKLGIAGFCAARSLSTNFNHEPEKASRPWDKDRDGFVMGEGSGVLVLEELEHAKKRGAKITSELIGY
;
A
#
# COMPACT_ATOMS: atom_id res chain seq x y z
N ASP A 1 2.86 16.99 -21.92
CA ASP A 1 1.65 16.36 -21.37
C ASP A 1 1.36 16.97 -20.01
N GLU A 2 0.60 18.07 -19.99
CA GLU A 2 0.38 18.91 -18.80
C GLU A 2 -0.28 18.14 -17.65
N ILE A 3 -1.22 17.24 -17.94
CA ILE A 3 -1.88 16.38 -16.97
C ILE A 3 -0.85 15.55 -16.18
N LYS A 4 0.14 14.97 -16.86
CA LYS A 4 1.16 14.15 -16.20
C LYS A 4 2.07 14.96 -15.27
N LEU A 5 2.33 16.22 -15.60
CA LEU A 5 3.13 17.13 -14.77
C LEU A 5 2.41 17.44 -13.43
N ARG A 6 1.08 17.44 -13.45
CA ARG A 6 0.21 17.77 -12.32
C ARG A 6 -0.44 16.56 -11.65
N THR A 7 -0.05 15.34 -12.09
CA THR A 7 -0.54 14.09 -11.49
C THR A 7 0.53 13.48 -10.58
N GLY A 8 0.21 13.35 -9.31
CA GLY A 8 1.07 12.74 -8.29
C GLY A 8 0.63 11.34 -7.90
N VAL A 9 1.45 10.67 -7.08
CA VAL A 9 1.20 9.32 -6.56
C VAL A 9 1.58 9.25 -5.09
N THR A 10 0.68 8.74 -4.26
CA THR A 10 0.97 8.35 -2.88
C THR A 10 0.27 7.03 -2.57
N VAL A 11 0.97 5.93 -2.77
CA VAL A 11 0.52 4.58 -2.47
C VAL A 11 1.51 3.97 -1.48
N GLY A 12 1.04 3.62 -0.31
CA GLY A 12 1.88 3.10 0.76
C GLY A 12 1.66 1.62 1.04
N SER A 13 2.49 1.09 1.94
CA SER A 13 2.40 -0.27 2.48
C SER A 13 2.74 -0.23 3.96
N GLY A 14 2.08 -1.05 4.77
CA GLY A 14 2.33 -1.10 6.20
C GLY A 14 3.66 -1.75 6.56
N ILE A 15 4.06 -2.77 5.83
CA ILE A 15 5.28 -3.56 6.06
C ILE A 15 6.22 -3.45 4.84
N GLY A 16 5.68 -3.51 3.63
CA GLY A 16 6.46 -3.45 2.39
C GLY A 16 7.09 -4.78 2.01
N GLY A 17 8.33 -4.74 1.49
CA GLY A 17 9.00 -5.90 0.90
C GLY A 17 9.51 -6.95 1.90
N LEU A 18 8.68 -7.37 2.86
CA LEU A 18 9.07 -8.29 3.93
C LEU A 18 9.59 -9.63 3.40
N GLU A 19 8.91 -10.22 2.43
CA GLU A 19 9.34 -11.49 1.81
C GLU A 19 10.69 -11.32 1.11
N THR A 20 10.88 -10.24 0.35
CA THR A 20 12.15 -9.93 -0.30
C THR A 20 13.29 -9.81 0.72
N ILE A 21 13.05 -9.15 1.85
CA ILE A 21 14.04 -9.00 2.92
C ILE A 21 14.34 -10.36 3.57
N TYR A 22 13.32 -11.17 3.84
CA TYR A 22 13.47 -12.49 4.42
C TYR A 22 14.28 -13.43 3.51
N GLU A 23 13.89 -13.59 2.25
CA GLU A 23 14.57 -14.43 1.27
C GLU A 23 15.99 -13.93 0.97
N GLY A 24 16.16 -12.61 0.90
CA GLY A 24 17.47 -11.98 0.75
C GLY A 24 18.41 -12.28 1.92
N SER A 25 17.88 -12.27 3.14
CA SER A 25 18.66 -12.58 4.35
C SER A 25 19.12 -14.05 4.37
N ILE A 26 18.24 -14.98 3.99
CA ILE A 26 18.58 -16.40 3.85
C ILE A 26 19.67 -16.57 2.77
N THR A 27 19.46 -15.98 1.61
CA THR A 27 20.42 -16.04 0.49
C THR A 27 21.79 -15.50 0.89
N LEU A 28 21.82 -14.38 1.60
CA LEU A 28 23.06 -13.79 2.11
C LEU A 28 23.80 -14.77 3.03
N ASN A 29 23.08 -15.37 3.97
CA ASN A 29 23.64 -16.27 4.97
C ASN A 29 24.15 -17.58 4.35
N GLU A 30 23.42 -18.18 3.42
CA GLU A 30 23.73 -19.49 2.84
C GLU A 30 24.67 -19.42 1.64
N ARG A 31 24.59 -18.36 0.83
CA ARG A 31 25.22 -18.28 -0.48
C ARG A 31 26.17 -17.08 -0.66
N GLY A 32 26.22 -16.20 0.33
CA GLY A 32 27.08 -15.03 0.37
C GLY A 32 26.59 -13.83 -0.45
N PRO A 33 27.26 -12.67 -0.32
CA PRO A 33 26.78 -11.39 -0.82
C PRO A 33 26.67 -11.32 -2.35
N ARG A 34 27.47 -12.10 -3.08
CA ARG A 34 27.44 -12.12 -4.55
C ARG A 34 26.16 -12.74 -5.15
N LYS A 35 25.32 -13.34 -4.32
CA LYS A 35 24.05 -13.96 -4.73
C LYS A 35 22.83 -13.10 -4.46
N ILE A 36 23.01 -11.95 -3.83
CA ILE A 36 21.93 -10.98 -3.62
C ILE A 36 21.54 -10.37 -4.97
N SER A 37 20.24 -10.28 -5.21
CA SER A 37 19.71 -9.67 -6.42
C SER A 37 20.07 -8.17 -6.49
N PRO A 38 20.46 -7.63 -7.65
CA PRO A 38 20.65 -6.19 -7.84
C PRO A 38 19.34 -5.41 -7.64
N PHE A 39 18.19 -6.07 -7.71
CA PHE A 39 16.88 -5.49 -7.46
C PHE A 39 16.42 -5.61 -6.00
N PHE A 40 17.25 -6.17 -5.11
CA PHE A 40 16.90 -6.36 -3.69
C PHE A 40 16.42 -5.06 -3.05
N ILE A 41 17.18 -3.97 -3.16
CA ILE A 41 16.81 -2.68 -2.57
C ILE A 41 15.53 -2.12 -3.19
N PRO A 42 15.40 -1.97 -4.52
CA PRO A 42 14.15 -1.48 -5.11
C PRO A 42 12.92 -2.33 -4.75
N SER A 43 13.06 -3.64 -4.62
CA SER A 43 11.96 -4.54 -4.27
C SER A 43 11.57 -4.51 -2.79
N SER A 44 12.45 -3.97 -1.92
CA SER A 44 12.20 -3.90 -0.48
C SER A 44 11.59 -2.58 -0.03
N LEU A 45 11.79 -1.50 -0.80
CA LEU A 45 11.41 -0.14 -0.41
C LEU A 45 9.93 0.14 -0.64
N VAL A 46 9.23 0.60 0.40
CA VAL A 46 7.79 0.94 0.35
C VAL A 46 7.49 2.05 -0.66
N ASN A 47 8.34 3.08 -0.74
CA ASN A 47 8.12 4.20 -1.65
C ASN A 47 8.21 3.81 -3.14
N LEU A 48 8.74 2.65 -3.46
CA LEU A 48 8.80 2.14 -4.83
C LEU A 48 7.42 1.68 -5.35
N LEU A 49 6.41 1.49 -4.48
CA LEU A 49 5.02 1.37 -4.94
C LEU A 49 4.61 2.61 -5.74
N SER A 50 4.73 3.78 -5.12
CA SER A 50 4.47 5.07 -5.79
C SER A 50 5.44 5.30 -6.96
N GLY A 51 6.72 4.97 -6.78
CA GLY A 51 7.76 5.13 -7.80
C GLY A 51 7.47 4.33 -9.07
N HIS A 52 7.12 3.06 -8.98
CA HIS A 52 6.80 2.22 -10.14
C HIS A 52 5.55 2.67 -10.88
N ILE A 53 4.50 3.10 -10.16
CA ILE A 53 3.30 3.67 -10.77
C ILE A 53 3.68 4.92 -11.56
N SER A 54 4.43 5.81 -10.95
CA SER A 54 4.90 7.05 -11.56
C SER A 54 5.71 6.80 -12.84
N ILE A 55 6.68 5.89 -12.78
CA ILE A 55 7.51 5.51 -13.94
C ILE A 55 6.65 4.90 -15.04
N LYS A 56 5.78 3.94 -14.70
CA LYS A 56 4.94 3.23 -15.67
C LYS A 56 4.03 4.16 -16.46
N PHE A 57 3.43 5.14 -15.79
CA PHE A 57 2.48 6.07 -16.43
C PHE A 57 3.10 7.42 -16.80
N GLY A 58 4.36 7.66 -16.48
CA GLY A 58 5.07 8.91 -16.75
C GLY A 58 4.55 10.09 -15.93
N LEU A 59 4.06 9.83 -14.69
CA LEU A 59 3.53 10.84 -13.79
C LEU A 59 4.67 11.62 -13.12
N LYS A 60 4.56 12.94 -13.03
CA LYS A 60 5.65 13.83 -12.61
C LYS A 60 5.27 14.78 -11.47
N GLY A 61 4.06 14.65 -10.94
CA GLY A 61 3.61 15.35 -9.73
C GLY A 61 4.27 14.81 -8.46
N PRO A 62 3.82 15.22 -7.27
CA PRO A 62 4.35 14.75 -6.00
C PRO A 62 4.38 13.22 -5.93
N ASN A 63 5.48 12.65 -5.43
CA ASN A 63 5.66 11.20 -5.33
C ASN A 63 6.31 10.84 -4.00
N HIS A 64 5.55 10.19 -3.14
CA HIS A 64 6.04 9.64 -1.88
C HIS A 64 5.11 8.53 -1.38
N SER A 65 5.46 7.90 -0.26
CA SER A 65 4.62 6.88 0.38
C SER A 65 4.53 7.14 1.87
N VAL A 66 3.34 6.98 2.41
CA VAL A 66 3.09 6.95 3.86
C VAL A 66 3.32 5.52 4.34
N VAL A 67 3.79 5.36 5.58
CA VAL A 67 3.95 4.07 6.25
C VAL A 67 3.40 4.20 7.66
N THR A 68 2.16 3.82 7.86
CA THR A 68 1.43 3.93 9.13
C THR A 68 0.65 2.65 9.46
N ALA A 69 1.30 1.50 9.21
CA ALA A 69 0.73 0.18 9.42
C ALA A 69 -0.63 0.02 8.72
N CYS A 70 -1.66 -0.49 9.40
CA CYS A 70 -3.00 -0.74 8.83
C CYS A 70 -3.73 0.53 8.37
N ALA A 71 -3.32 1.71 8.84
CA ALA A 71 -3.90 3.00 8.45
C ALA A 71 -3.28 3.61 7.18
N THR A 72 -2.23 3.00 6.64
CA THR A 72 -1.43 3.54 5.53
C THR A 72 -2.28 3.96 4.33
N GLY A 73 -3.21 3.10 3.89
CA GLY A 73 -4.06 3.39 2.74
C GLY A 73 -4.96 4.60 2.97
N SER A 74 -5.57 4.71 4.16
CA SER A 74 -6.42 5.86 4.54
C SER A 74 -5.61 7.14 4.64
N HIS A 75 -4.43 7.10 5.28
CA HIS A 75 -3.53 8.25 5.38
C HIS A 75 -3.03 8.70 4.00
N SER A 76 -2.69 7.76 3.11
CA SER A 76 -2.31 8.09 1.73
C SER A 76 -3.41 8.86 0.99
N ILE A 77 -4.67 8.46 1.17
CA ILE A 77 -5.82 9.14 0.57
C ILE A 77 -6.00 10.54 1.17
N GLY A 78 -5.91 10.66 2.50
CA GLY A 78 -6.01 11.94 3.19
C GLY A 78 -4.91 12.92 2.78
N ASP A 79 -3.65 12.49 2.81
CA ASP A 79 -2.51 13.31 2.39
C ASP A 79 -2.62 13.74 0.93
N ALA A 80 -3.08 12.85 0.05
CA ALA A 80 -3.35 13.17 -1.36
C ALA A 80 -4.40 14.27 -1.49
N SER A 81 -5.48 14.21 -0.71
CA SER A 81 -6.53 15.24 -0.71
C SER A 81 -5.98 16.61 -0.28
N GLU A 82 -5.14 16.63 0.75
CA GLU A 82 -4.49 17.87 1.19
C GLU A 82 -3.49 18.42 0.16
N MET A 83 -2.81 17.57 -0.60
CA MET A 83 -1.96 18.00 -1.73
C MET A 83 -2.77 18.68 -2.82
N ILE A 84 -3.94 18.13 -3.16
CA ILE A 84 -4.85 18.74 -4.14
C ILE A 84 -5.39 20.06 -3.61
N LYS A 85 -5.90 20.10 -2.38
CA LYS A 85 -6.46 21.32 -1.75
C LYS A 85 -5.46 22.48 -1.73
N ARG A 86 -4.18 22.20 -1.46
CA ARG A 86 -3.14 23.25 -1.48
C ARG A 86 -2.55 23.54 -2.86
N GLY A 87 -3.09 22.96 -3.94
CA GLY A 87 -2.65 23.18 -5.32
C GLY A 87 -1.32 22.52 -5.69
N ALA A 88 -0.81 21.57 -4.90
CA ALA A 88 0.44 20.87 -5.24
C ALA A 88 0.27 19.88 -6.41
N ALA A 89 -0.93 19.38 -6.62
CA ALA A 89 -1.31 18.52 -7.73
C ALA A 89 -2.77 18.77 -8.10
N ASP A 90 -3.15 18.44 -9.33
CA ASP A 90 -4.55 18.46 -9.76
C ASP A 90 -5.18 17.06 -9.67
N ILE A 91 -4.34 16.03 -9.80
CA ILE A 91 -4.73 14.62 -9.71
C ILE A 91 -3.74 13.87 -8.82
N MET A 92 -4.26 12.99 -7.96
CA MET A 92 -3.43 12.10 -7.14
C MET A 92 -3.94 10.65 -7.24
N VAL A 93 -3.03 9.73 -7.52
CA VAL A 93 -3.25 8.28 -7.35
C VAL A 93 -2.88 7.94 -5.92
N ALA A 94 -3.84 7.48 -5.12
CA ALA A 94 -3.66 7.32 -3.68
C ALA A 94 -4.27 6.03 -3.15
N GLY A 95 -3.63 5.42 -2.16
CA GLY A 95 -4.12 4.19 -1.54
C GLY A 95 -3.04 3.38 -0.84
N GLY A 96 -3.29 2.08 -0.74
CA GLY A 96 -2.37 1.14 -0.12
C GLY A 96 -2.32 -0.21 -0.83
N SER A 97 -1.21 -0.91 -0.67
CA SER A 97 -1.01 -2.27 -1.14
C SER A 97 -0.11 -3.02 -0.16
N GLU A 98 -0.47 -4.26 0.15
CA GLU A 98 0.32 -5.12 1.04
C GLU A 98 0.33 -6.56 0.56
N ALA A 99 1.50 -7.20 0.58
CA ALA A 99 1.70 -8.60 0.29
C ALA A 99 2.71 -9.19 1.30
N ALA A 100 2.25 -9.41 2.54
CA ALA A 100 3.08 -9.82 3.67
C ALA A 100 2.75 -11.24 4.19
N VAL A 101 1.97 -12.03 3.44
CA VAL A 101 1.63 -13.42 3.78
C VAL A 101 2.81 -14.33 3.40
N CYS A 102 3.87 -14.22 4.18
CA CYS A 102 5.07 -15.06 4.07
C CYS A 102 5.42 -15.68 5.42
N LYS A 103 6.36 -16.63 5.46
CA LYS A 103 6.77 -17.31 6.69
C LYS A 103 7.11 -16.36 7.83
N LEU A 104 7.90 -15.32 7.55
CA LEU A 104 8.32 -14.34 8.57
C LEU A 104 7.14 -13.49 9.03
N GLY A 105 6.25 -13.06 8.11
CA GLY A 105 5.04 -12.30 8.44
C GLY A 105 4.10 -13.08 9.35
N ILE A 106 3.80 -14.32 8.99
CA ILE A 106 2.96 -15.21 9.81
C ILE A 106 3.61 -15.45 11.17
N ALA A 107 4.91 -15.79 11.23
CA ALA A 107 5.62 -16.02 12.47
C ALA A 107 5.60 -14.80 13.40
N GLY A 108 5.78 -13.60 12.85
CA GLY A 108 5.73 -12.34 13.62
C GLY A 108 4.37 -12.10 14.26
N PHE A 109 3.28 -12.25 13.52
CA PHE A 109 1.93 -12.09 14.06
C PHE A 109 1.50 -13.25 14.98
N CYS A 110 2.00 -14.48 14.75
CA CYS A 110 1.85 -15.59 15.70
C CYS A 110 2.54 -15.27 17.04
N ALA A 111 3.77 -14.76 17.00
CA ALA A 111 4.51 -14.37 18.20
C ALA A 111 3.78 -13.26 18.99
N ALA A 112 3.13 -12.34 18.28
CA ALA A 112 2.27 -11.32 18.87
C ALA A 112 0.92 -11.85 19.39
N ARG A 113 0.60 -13.12 19.16
CA ARG A 113 -0.69 -13.76 19.50
C ARG A 113 -1.91 -13.02 18.96
N SER A 114 -1.81 -12.50 17.75
CA SER A 114 -2.83 -11.67 17.12
C SER A 114 -3.63 -12.38 16.04
N LEU A 115 -3.21 -13.57 15.59
CA LEU A 115 -3.90 -14.34 14.57
C LEU A 115 -4.98 -15.24 15.16
N SER A 116 -6.07 -15.45 14.41
CA SER A 116 -7.07 -16.48 14.69
C SER A 116 -6.43 -17.87 14.59
N THR A 117 -6.68 -18.73 15.59
CA THR A 117 -6.15 -20.11 15.66
C THR A 117 -7.22 -21.15 15.92
N ASN A 118 -8.40 -20.75 16.42
CA ASN A 118 -9.46 -21.68 16.80
C ASN A 118 -10.23 -22.22 15.61
N PHE A 119 -10.08 -21.63 14.43
CA PHE A 119 -10.86 -21.95 13.23
C PHE A 119 -10.03 -22.62 12.13
N ASN A 120 -8.86 -23.17 12.43
CA ASN A 120 -8.01 -23.83 11.42
C ASN A 120 -8.68 -25.04 10.74
N HIS A 121 -9.67 -25.66 11.37
CA HIS A 121 -10.48 -26.75 10.80
C HIS A 121 -11.67 -26.26 9.96
N GLU A 122 -12.04 -24.98 10.06
CA GLU A 122 -13.09 -24.30 9.29
C GLU A 122 -12.62 -22.90 8.88
N PRO A 123 -11.58 -22.78 8.02
CA PRO A 123 -10.88 -21.52 7.75
C PRO A 123 -11.78 -20.42 7.16
N GLU A 124 -12.85 -20.79 6.47
CA GLU A 124 -13.85 -19.86 5.94
C GLU A 124 -14.62 -19.11 7.04
N LYS A 125 -14.59 -19.61 8.29
CA LYS A 125 -15.22 -18.98 9.46
C LYS A 125 -14.23 -18.19 10.33
N ALA A 126 -12.94 -18.20 10.01
CA ALA A 126 -11.89 -17.61 10.86
C ALA A 126 -11.96 -16.07 10.88
N SER A 127 -12.17 -15.42 9.73
CA SER A 127 -12.31 -13.98 9.66
C SER A 127 -13.70 -13.54 10.10
N ARG A 128 -13.79 -13.03 11.33
CA ARG A 128 -15.07 -12.65 11.97
C ARG A 128 -14.93 -11.39 12.85
N PRO A 129 -14.57 -10.25 12.26
CA PRO A 129 -14.15 -9.06 13.02
C PRO A 129 -15.24 -8.45 13.92
N TRP A 130 -16.51 -8.71 13.63
CA TRP A 130 -17.66 -8.19 14.39
C TRP A 130 -18.26 -9.20 15.39
N ASP A 131 -17.73 -10.43 15.39
CA ASP A 131 -18.24 -11.48 16.25
C ASP A 131 -17.68 -11.37 17.68
N LYS A 132 -18.53 -11.67 18.70
CA LYS A 132 -18.10 -11.68 20.10
C LYS A 132 -17.06 -12.77 20.40
N ASP A 133 -17.09 -13.86 19.63
CA ASP A 133 -16.21 -15.02 19.80
C ASP A 133 -14.99 -14.99 18.85
N ARG A 134 -14.68 -13.80 18.28
CA ARG A 134 -13.45 -13.63 17.49
C ARG A 134 -12.21 -13.90 18.35
N ASP A 135 -11.21 -14.52 17.76
CA ASP A 135 -9.97 -14.91 18.46
C ASP A 135 -8.68 -14.35 17.84
N GLY A 136 -8.83 -13.44 16.90
CA GLY A 136 -7.72 -12.83 16.19
C GLY A 136 -8.07 -12.47 14.75
N PHE A 137 -7.12 -11.97 13.99
CA PHE A 137 -7.34 -11.66 12.58
C PHE A 137 -6.78 -12.76 11.66
N VAL A 138 -7.20 -12.74 10.40
CA VAL A 138 -6.66 -13.57 9.32
C VAL A 138 -5.86 -12.66 8.40
N MET A 139 -4.58 -12.99 8.16
CA MET A 139 -3.75 -12.22 7.24
C MET A 139 -4.31 -12.30 5.83
N GLY A 140 -4.30 -11.17 5.14
CA GLY A 140 -4.67 -11.06 3.75
C GLY A 140 -3.65 -10.23 2.97
N GLU A 141 -3.75 -10.31 1.66
CA GLU A 141 -2.98 -9.48 0.72
C GLU A 141 -3.94 -8.76 -0.20
N GLY A 142 -3.56 -7.59 -0.65
CA GLY A 142 -4.41 -6.83 -1.54
C GLY A 142 -3.91 -5.43 -1.83
N SER A 143 -4.66 -4.75 -2.69
CA SER A 143 -4.44 -3.37 -3.06
C SER A 143 -5.76 -2.65 -3.23
N GLY A 144 -5.83 -1.43 -2.68
CA GLY A 144 -6.95 -0.52 -2.89
C GLY A 144 -6.40 0.86 -3.25
N VAL A 145 -6.77 1.34 -4.43
CA VAL A 145 -6.25 2.61 -4.97
C VAL A 145 -7.39 3.44 -5.54
N LEU A 146 -7.40 4.72 -5.20
CA LEU A 146 -8.31 5.73 -5.72
C LEU A 146 -7.55 6.72 -6.61
N VAL A 147 -8.24 7.30 -7.56
CA VAL A 147 -7.80 8.48 -8.29
C VAL A 147 -8.60 9.66 -7.78
N LEU A 148 -7.94 10.55 -7.06
CA LEU A 148 -8.51 11.81 -6.58
C LEU A 148 -8.18 12.91 -7.58
N GLU A 149 -9.13 13.79 -7.80
CA GLU A 149 -9.00 14.90 -8.75
C GLU A 149 -9.66 16.16 -8.19
N GLU A 150 -9.06 17.31 -8.46
CA GLU A 150 -9.65 18.60 -8.11
C GLU A 150 -10.99 18.76 -8.84
N LEU A 151 -12.01 19.24 -8.14
CA LEU A 151 -13.39 19.21 -8.61
C LEU A 151 -13.61 20.00 -9.90
N GLU A 152 -13.07 21.23 -10.00
CA GLU A 152 -13.25 22.07 -11.18
C GLU A 152 -12.42 21.56 -12.38
N HIS A 153 -11.26 20.98 -12.11
CA HIS A 153 -10.47 20.27 -13.11
C HIS A 153 -11.25 19.10 -13.71
N ALA A 154 -11.87 18.27 -12.86
CA ALA A 154 -12.70 17.14 -13.28
C ALA A 154 -13.91 17.57 -14.11
N LYS A 155 -14.63 18.61 -13.67
CA LYS A 155 -15.77 19.19 -14.40
C LYS A 155 -15.34 19.74 -15.77
N LYS A 156 -14.25 20.49 -15.83
CA LYS A 156 -13.72 21.10 -17.05
C LYS A 156 -13.44 20.08 -18.16
N ARG A 157 -12.93 18.90 -17.79
CA ARG A 157 -12.67 17.82 -18.75
C ARG A 157 -13.85 16.87 -18.99
N GLY A 158 -15.01 17.12 -18.34
CA GLY A 158 -16.20 16.28 -18.48
C GLY A 158 -16.06 14.91 -17.81
N ALA A 159 -15.30 14.82 -16.74
CA ALA A 159 -15.11 13.57 -16.02
C ALA A 159 -16.43 13.06 -15.39
N LYS A 160 -16.60 11.72 -15.38
CA LYS A 160 -17.64 11.10 -14.58
C LYS A 160 -17.19 11.08 -13.11
N ILE A 161 -17.78 11.94 -12.28
CA ILE A 161 -17.52 12.00 -10.85
C ILE A 161 -18.36 10.91 -10.16
N THR A 162 -17.72 10.06 -9.36
CA THR A 162 -18.38 8.96 -8.65
C THR A 162 -18.73 9.31 -7.22
N SER A 163 -17.89 10.10 -6.56
CA SER A 163 -18.07 10.53 -5.17
C SER A 163 -17.21 11.75 -4.86
N GLU A 164 -17.46 12.39 -3.73
CA GLU A 164 -16.67 13.49 -3.20
C GLU A 164 -16.02 13.06 -1.87
N LEU A 165 -14.73 13.34 -1.71
CA LEU A 165 -14.04 13.18 -0.43
C LEU A 165 -14.24 14.44 0.41
N ILE A 166 -15.11 14.36 1.41
CA ILE A 166 -15.53 15.49 2.24
C ILE A 166 -14.75 15.65 3.55
N GLY A 167 -13.98 14.63 3.93
CA GLY A 167 -13.22 14.65 5.17
C GLY A 167 -12.27 13.44 5.30
N TYR A 168 -11.35 13.60 6.26
CA TYR A 168 -10.30 12.63 6.53
C TYR A 168 -9.79 12.84 7.97
#